data_98d8dc409668f7f5619a7a13623b7a9d
#
_entry.id   98d8dc409668f7f5619a7a13623b7a9d
#
_cell.length_a   1.000
_cell.length_b   1.000
_cell.length_c   1.000
_cell.angle_alpha   90.00
_cell.angle_beta   90.00
_cell.angle_gamma   90.00
#
_symmetry.space_group_name_H-M   'P 1'
#
loop_
_entity.id
_entity.type
_entity.pdbx_description
1 polymer ?
#
loop_
_entity_poly.entity_id
_entity_poly.type
_entity_poly.pdbx_seq_one_letter_code
_entity_poly.pdbx_strand_id
1 'polypeptide(L)'
;MGKNIVILGAGVAGVNAATKLVDNDFDGQITIIDMGKDPYLRPYEEVMTGYLGAGGWSDGKLTYSTQIGGQLSKYVGDEKAMELMKQVVDNFTRFHPHPEQIILSSPDEEPEFIKPYFGLRLFPVWHIGTDYLHEIGKSWYDYLVSKGVEFIWETRVTDVDFEDQIVYYEDGILEGLIYDKLIFGVGKSGIDFTSEIMQRYNLP
;
A
#
# COMPACT_ATOMS: atom_id res chain seq x y z
N MET A 1 -26.81 -10.47 -3.60
CA MET A 1 -25.74 -9.80 -4.35
C MET A 1 -24.52 -9.76 -3.44
N GLY A 2 -23.35 -10.12 -3.93
CA GLY A 2 -22.10 -9.98 -3.20
C GLY A 2 -21.84 -8.52 -2.84
N LYS A 3 -21.00 -8.25 -1.82
CA LYS A 3 -20.63 -6.89 -1.43
C LYS A 3 -19.58 -6.33 -2.40
N ASN A 4 -19.66 -5.04 -2.70
CA ASN A 4 -18.65 -4.34 -3.50
C ASN A 4 -17.72 -3.55 -2.58
N ILE A 5 -16.43 -3.86 -2.62
CA ILE A 5 -15.39 -3.07 -1.93
C ILE A 5 -14.61 -2.30 -2.98
N VAL A 6 -14.56 -0.99 -2.82
CA VAL A 6 -13.70 -0.12 -3.63
C VAL A 6 -12.51 0.33 -2.81
N ILE A 7 -11.32 0.23 -3.38
CA ILE A 7 -10.06 0.64 -2.78
C ILE A 7 -9.45 1.76 -3.62
N LEU A 8 -9.25 2.92 -3.03
CA LEU A 8 -8.62 4.07 -3.66
C LEU A 8 -7.12 4.00 -3.46
N GLY A 9 -6.38 3.74 -4.52
CA GLY A 9 -4.93 3.62 -4.55
C GLY A 9 -4.42 2.18 -4.50
N ALA A 10 -3.65 1.80 -5.50
CA ALA A 10 -2.94 0.53 -5.61
C ALA A 10 -1.54 0.55 -4.95
N GLY A 11 -1.31 1.45 -4.00
CA GLY A 11 -0.09 1.48 -3.18
C GLY A 11 0.01 0.29 -2.23
N VAL A 12 1.10 0.20 -1.45
CA VAL A 12 1.31 -0.90 -0.48
C VAL A 12 0.08 -1.09 0.42
N ALA A 13 -0.58 -0.02 0.87
CA ALA A 13 -1.76 -0.11 1.72
C ALA A 13 -2.94 -0.78 1.01
N GLY A 14 -3.32 -0.31 -0.19
CA GLY A 14 -4.45 -0.84 -0.94
C GLY A 14 -4.23 -2.28 -1.39
N VAL A 15 -3.03 -2.60 -1.87
CA VAL A 15 -2.67 -3.96 -2.30
C VAL A 15 -2.71 -4.94 -1.12
N ASN A 16 -2.18 -4.56 0.06
CA ASN A 16 -2.28 -5.40 1.26
C ASN A 16 -3.73 -5.58 1.74
N ALA A 17 -4.56 -4.52 1.65
CA ALA A 17 -5.97 -4.62 1.99
C ALA A 17 -6.70 -5.62 1.06
N ALA A 18 -6.50 -5.52 -0.25
CA ALA A 18 -7.05 -6.48 -1.21
C ALA A 18 -6.56 -7.90 -0.96
N THR A 19 -5.26 -8.08 -0.72
CA THR A 19 -4.67 -9.39 -0.40
C THR A 19 -5.33 -9.99 0.84
N LYS A 20 -5.53 -9.18 1.89
CA LYS A 20 -6.16 -9.65 3.11
C LYS A 20 -7.62 -10.07 2.90
N LEU A 21 -8.37 -9.35 2.08
CA LEU A 21 -9.75 -9.70 1.71
C LEU A 21 -9.78 -11.02 0.96
N VAL A 22 -8.96 -11.15 -0.07
CA VAL A 22 -8.84 -12.36 -0.90
C VAL A 22 -8.40 -13.57 -0.08
N ASP A 23 -7.40 -13.44 0.77
CA ASP A 23 -6.87 -14.52 1.60
C ASP A 23 -7.85 -14.97 2.71
N ASN A 24 -8.89 -14.17 2.99
CA ASN A 24 -9.98 -14.52 3.90
C ASN A 24 -11.29 -14.87 3.14
N ASP A 25 -11.18 -15.30 1.88
CA ASP A 25 -12.29 -15.77 1.07
C ASP A 25 -13.47 -14.76 1.02
N PHE A 26 -13.16 -13.46 0.87
CA PHE A 26 -14.19 -12.44 0.76
C PHE A 26 -15.12 -12.74 -0.42
N ASP A 27 -16.41 -12.91 -0.13
CA ASP A 27 -17.46 -13.19 -1.11
C ASP A 27 -18.05 -11.89 -1.65
N GLY A 28 -17.38 -11.30 -2.63
CA GLY A 28 -17.81 -10.04 -3.27
C GLY A 28 -16.81 -9.52 -4.28
N GLN A 29 -17.14 -8.40 -4.89
CA GLN A 29 -16.28 -7.72 -5.85
C GLN A 29 -15.29 -6.82 -5.11
N ILE A 30 -14.02 -6.86 -5.52
CA ILE A 30 -12.97 -5.94 -5.07
C ILE A 30 -12.48 -5.17 -6.30
N THR A 31 -12.59 -3.85 -6.26
CA THR A 31 -12.09 -2.97 -7.33
C THR A 31 -11.08 -1.99 -6.74
N ILE A 32 -9.91 -1.89 -7.35
CA ILE A 32 -8.85 -0.94 -6.98
C ILE A 32 -8.73 0.10 -8.09
N ILE A 33 -8.79 1.39 -7.73
CA ILE A 33 -8.61 2.51 -8.67
C ILE A 33 -7.29 3.20 -8.35
N ASP A 34 -6.42 3.38 -9.37
CA ASP A 34 -5.15 4.08 -9.22
C ASP A 34 -4.87 5.02 -10.39
N MET A 35 -4.27 6.18 -10.09
CA MET A 35 -3.90 7.17 -11.10
C MET A 35 -2.64 6.80 -11.88
N GLY A 36 -1.89 5.83 -11.42
CA GLY A 36 -0.68 5.35 -12.09
C GLY A 36 -0.94 4.11 -12.92
N LYS A 37 0.15 3.47 -13.32
CA LYS A 37 0.14 2.31 -14.22
C LYS A 37 0.23 0.99 -13.46
N ASP A 38 -0.20 -0.05 -14.14
CA ASP A 38 0.00 -1.44 -13.70
C ASP A 38 1.50 -1.81 -13.68
N PRO A 39 1.89 -2.91 -13.00
CA PRO A 39 3.29 -3.26 -12.83
C PRO A 39 4.01 -3.67 -14.13
N TYR A 40 3.30 -3.95 -15.21
CA TYR A 40 3.89 -4.30 -16.50
C TYR A 40 4.22 -3.07 -17.36
N LEU A 41 3.47 -1.98 -17.19
CA LEU A 41 3.59 -0.74 -17.95
C LEU A 41 4.25 0.39 -17.16
N ARG A 42 4.42 0.24 -15.84
CA ARG A 42 5.01 1.25 -14.97
C ARG A 42 6.50 1.40 -15.25
N PRO A 43 6.98 2.62 -15.66
CA PRO A 43 8.41 2.88 -15.84
C PRO A 43 9.18 2.83 -14.53
N TYR A 44 10.47 2.51 -14.60
CA TYR A 44 11.36 2.47 -13.42
C TYR A 44 11.47 3.82 -12.71
N GLU A 45 11.36 4.91 -13.45
CA GLU A 45 11.49 6.29 -12.97
C GLU A 45 10.23 6.80 -12.26
N GLU A 46 9.08 6.20 -12.50
CA GLU A 46 7.82 6.56 -11.86
C GLU A 46 7.70 5.93 -10.46
N VAL A 47 8.47 6.42 -9.50
CA VAL A 47 8.54 5.82 -8.15
C VAL A 47 7.31 6.09 -7.30
N MET A 48 6.61 7.22 -7.49
CA MET A 48 5.59 7.67 -6.53
C MET A 48 4.19 7.14 -6.77
N THR A 49 3.82 6.87 -8.02
CA THR A 49 2.45 6.47 -8.42
C THR A 49 2.43 5.12 -9.11
N GLY A 50 1.28 4.43 -9.06
CA GLY A 50 1.09 3.11 -9.65
C GLY A 50 1.24 1.96 -8.65
N TYR A 51 1.17 0.75 -9.15
CA TYR A 51 1.10 -0.47 -8.34
C TYR A 51 2.23 -0.59 -7.29
N LEU A 52 1.87 -0.89 -6.04
CA LEU A 52 2.72 -0.88 -4.84
C LEU A 52 3.32 0.49 -4.46
N GLY A 53 3.04 1.58 -5.21
CA GLY A 53 3.52 2.93 -4.89
C GLY A 53 5.04 3.00 -4.70
N ALA A 54 5.52 3.98 -3.94
CA ALA A 54 6.95 4.13 -3.67
C ALA A 54 7.53 2.97 -2.85
N GLY A 55 6.77 2.39 -1.93
CA GLY A 55 7.24 1.31 -1.06
C GLY A 55 7.61 0.03 -1.80
N GLY A 56 6.96 -0.24 -2.92
CA GLY A 56 7.23 -1.41 -3.76
C GLY A 56 8.05 -1.11 -5.02
N TRP A 57 8.56 0.12 -5.18
CA TRP A 57 9.25 0.54 -6.41
C TRP A 57 10.54 1.31 -6.18
N SER A 58 10.96 1.51 -4.92
CA SER A 58 12.14 2.31 -4.58
C SER A 58 13.36 1.46 -4.19
N ASP A 59 13.59 1.23 -2.90
CA ASP A 59 14.84 0.68 -2.39
C ASP A 59 14.74 -0.69 -1.69
N GLY A 60 13.55 -1.28 -1.68
CA GLY A 60 13.33 -2.60 -1.10
C GLY A 60 13.61 -2.71 0.40
N LYS A 61 13.50 -1.59 1.13
CA LYS A 61 13.66 -1.56 2.59
C LYS A 61 12.33 -1.39 3.29
N LEU A 62 11.99 -2.30 4.17
CA LEU A 62 10.81 -2.21 5.01
C LEU A 62 11.23 -1.97 6.46
N THR A 63 11.01 -0.75 6.95
CA THR A 63 11.26 -0.39 8.35
C THR A 63 10.35 -1.21 9.27
N TYR A 64 10.93 -1.84 10.29
CA TYR A 64 10.21 -2.71 11.21
C TYR A 64 10.27 -2.16 12.63
N SER A 65 9.58 -1.02 12.84
CA SER A 65 9.57 -0.33 14.13
C SER A 65 8.36 0.60 14.24
N THR A 66 7.70 0.59 15.38
CA THR A 66 6.60 1.52 15.70
C THR A 66 7.06 2.95 15.98
N GLN A 67 8.37 3.16 16.08
CA GLN A 67 8.97 4.48 16.33
C GLN A 67 9.26 5.27 15.03
N ILE A 68 9.16 4.62 13.88
CA ILE A 68 9.47 5.18 12.56
C ILE A 68 8.24 5.08 11.67
N GLY A 69 7.93 6.17 10.97
CA GLY A 69 6.79 6.24 10.07
C GLY A 69 5.55 6.83 10.74
N GLY A 70 4.41 6.22 10.54
CA GLY A 70 3.13 6.72 11.04
C GLY A 70 2.93 6.53 12.55
N GLN A 71 1.68 6.71 12.97
CA GLN A 71 1.29 6.62 14.38
C GLN A 71 0.37 5.43 14.64
N LEU A 72 0.51 4.35 13.87
CA LEU A 72 -0.37 3.18 13.94
C LEU A 72 -0.49 2.63 15.37
N SER A 73 0.63 2.58 16.10
CA SER A 73 0.64 2.10 17.48
C SER A 73 -0.24 2.90 18.44
N LYS A 74 -0.50 4.18 18.15
CA LYS A 74 -1.45 4.98 18.97
C LYS A 74 -2.89 4.52 18.85
N TYR A 75 -3.24 3.88 17.74
CA TYR A 75 -4.60 3.41 17.47
C TYR A 75 -4.82 1.95 17.84
N VAL A 76 -3.81 1.10 17.64
CA VAL A 76 -3.95 -0.35 17.80
C VAL A 76 -3.03 -0.96 18.87
N GLY A 77 -2.14 -0.18 19.46
CA GLY A 77 -1.07 -0.63 20.37
C GLY A 77 0.15 -1.17 19.63
N ASP A 78 1.31 -1.22 20.31
CA ASP A 78 2.59 -1.62 19.70
C ASP A 78 2.58 -3.06 19.22
N GLU A 79 2.08 -3.99 20.01
CA GLU A 79 2.03 -5.42 19.66
C GLU A 79 1.26 -5.67 18.36
N LYS A 80 0.06 -5.09 18.27
CA LYS A 80 -0.77 -5.22 17.07
C LYS A 80 -0.17 -4.49 15.87
N ALA A 81 0.46 -3.33 16.07
CA ALA A 81 1.16 -2.62 15.01
C ALA A 81 2.33 -3.46 14.45
N MET A 82 3.13 -4.09 15.30
CA MET A 82 4.22 -4.97 14.90
C MET A 82 3.72 -6.22 14.16
N GLU A 83 2.62 -6.82 14.62
CA GLU A 83 1.96 -7.93 13.91
C GLU A 83 1.53 -7.52 12.50
N LEU A 84 0.90 -6.34 12.34
CA LEU A 84 0.47 -5.84 11.04
C LEU A 84 1.66 -5.52 10.12
N MET A 85 2.73 -4.92 10.65
CA MET A 85 3.97 -4.72 9.89
C MET A 85 4.55 -6.05 9.40
N LYS A 86 4.53 -7.09 10.26
CA LYS A 86 5.01 -8.42 9.87
C LYS A 86 4.17 -9.01 8.74
N GLN A 87 2.85 -8.83 8.74
CA GLN A 87 1.99 -9.28 7.64
C GLN A 87 2.36 -8.63 6.31
N VAL A 88 2.73 -7.34 6.32
CA VAL A 88 3.22 -6.65 5.12
C VAL A 88 4.53 -7.28 4.64
N VAL A 89 5.49 -7.52 5.53
CA VAL A 89 6.75 -8.21 5.19
C VAL A 89 6.49 -9.60 4.63
N ASP A 90 5.56 -10.35 5.23
CA ASP A 90 5.21 -11.70 4.80
C ASP A 90 4.63 -11.71 3.38
N ASN A 91 3.84 -10.70 3.01
CA ASN A 91 3.34 -10.57 1.65
C ASN A 91 4.47 -10.28 0.65
N PHE A 92 5.40 -9.39 0.96
CA PHE A 92 6.58 -9.19 0.12
C PHE A 92 7.42 -10.48 -0.01
N THR A 93 7.60 -11.20 1.08
CA THR A 93 8.31 -12.49 1.10
C THR A 93 7.62 -13.55 0.27
N ARG A 94 6.29 -13.63 0.35
CA ARG A 94 5.45 -14.60 -0.37
C ARG A 94 5.62 -14.52 -1.89
N PHE A 95 5.76 -13.31 -2.42
CA PHE A 95 5.87 -13.05 -3.86
C PHE A 95 7.31 -12.85 -4.33
N HIS A 96 8.28 -12.96 -3.43
CA HIS A 96 9.68 -12.82 -3.75
C HIS A 96 10.22 -14.05 -4.48
N PRO A 97 10.93 -13.91 -5.63
CA PRO A 97 11.48 -15.05 -6.37
C PRO A 97 12.56 -15.81 -5.58
N HIS A 98 13.24 -15.12 -4.64
CA HIS A 98 14.33 -15.64 -3.80
C HIS A 98 14.14 -15.25 -2.33
N PRO A 99 13.10 -15.77 -1.64
CA PRO A 99 12.79 -15.36 -0.27
C PRO A 99 13.92 -15.65 0.74
N GLU A 100 14.82 -16.58 0.45
CA GLU A 100 16.00 -16.89 1.26
C GLU A 100 17.05 -15.77 1.27
N GLN A 101 16.96 -14.79 0.36
CA GLN A 101 17.86 -13.64 0.29
C GLN A 101 17.35 -12.44 1.12
N ILE A 102 16.14 -12.52 1.66
CA ILE A 102 15.58 -11.47 2.51
C ILE A 102 16.29 -11.46 3.85
N ILE A 103 16.82 -10.32 4.25
CA ILE A 103 17.60 -10.16 5.46
C ILE A 103 16.94 -9.14 6.39
N LEU A 104 16.79 -9.50 7.67
CA LEU A 104 16.51 -8.56 8.74
C LEU A 104 17.84 -8.05 9.32
N SER A 105 18.14 -6.77 9.14
CA SER A 105 19.20 -6.11 9.89
C SER A 105 18.61 -5.41 11.11
N SER A 106 19.21 -5.66 12.26
CA SER A 106 18.85 -5.08 13.55
C SER A 106 20.12 -4.63 14.24
N PRO A 107 20.60 -3.40 13.98
CA PRO A 107 21.80 -2.88 14.60
C PRO A 107 21.56 -2.66 16.10
N ASP A 108 22.44 -3.17 16.93
CA ASP A 108 22.33 -3.10 18.39
C ASP A 108 23.07 -1.90 18.98
N GLU A 109 24.12 -1.42 18.30
CA GLU A 109 24.99 -0.34 18.79
C GLU A 109 25.32 0.70 17.71
N GLU A 110 25.43 1.96 18.13
CA GLU A 110 26.00 3.02 17.28
C GLU A 110 27.49 2.78 17.08
N PRO A 111 28.00 2.89 15.82
CA PRO A 111 29.44 2.86 15.58
C PRO A 111 30.16 3.98 16.35
N GLU A 112 31.23 3.63 17.07
CA GLU A 112 31.97 4.58 17.94
C GLU A 112 32.48 5.82 17.19
N PHE A 113 32.86 5.68 15.91
CA PHE A 113 33.36 6.80 15.11
C PHE A 113 32.29 7.82 14.72
N ILE A 114 31.00 7.48 14.86
CA ILE A 114 29.88 8.39 14.54
C ILE A 114 29.41 9.14 15.77
N LYS A 115 29.44 8.54 16.95
CA LYS A 115 28.94 9.08 18.22
C LYS A 115 29.36 10.53 18.54
N PRO A 116 30.62 10.96 18.23
CA PRO A 116 31.01 12.34 18.51
C PRO A 116 30.36 13.39 17.60
N TYR A 117 29.76 12.97 16.49
CA TYR A 117 29.25 13.88 15.44
C TYR A 117 27.75 13.80 15.25
N PHE A 118 27.15 12.62 15.46
CA PHE A 118 25.75 12.37 15.16
C PHE A 118 25.14 11.40 16.20
N GLY A 119 23.88 11.67 16.57
CA GLY A 119 23.03 10.64 17.21
C GLY A 119 22.30 9.84 16.15
N LEU A 120 22.44 8.52 16.17
CA LEU A 120 21.72 7.62 15.29
C LEU A 120 20.47 7.08 16.00
N ARG A 121 19.38 6.99 15.25
CA ARG A 121 18.23 6.20 15.69
C ARG A 121 18.31 4.84 15.01
N LEU A 122 18.60 3.81 15.80
CA LEU A 122 18.72 2.43 15.35
C LEU A 122 17.35 1.78 15.35
N PHE A 123 17.02 1.07 14.31
CA PHE A 123 15.78 0.29 14.18
C PHE A 123 15.97 -0.87 13.20
N PRO A 124 15.19 -1.97 13.37
CA PRO A 124 15.23 -3.09 12.46
C PRO A 124 14.71 -2.72 11.06
N VAL A 125 15.35 -3.25 10.03
CA VAL A 125 14.95 -3.09 8.62
C VAL A 125 15.00 -4.43 7.90
N TRP A 126 13.91 -4.80 7.26
CA TRP A 126 13.90 -5.89 6.30
C TRP A 126 14.41 -5.41 4.95
N HIS A 127 15.41 -6.08 4.44
CA HIS A 127 15.96 -5.85 3.10
C HIS A 127 15.35 -6.86 2.14
N ILE A 128 14.41 -6.41 1.34
CA ILE A 128 13.71 -7.22 0.34
C ILE A 128 14.56 -7.35 -0.94
N GLY A 129 15.45 -6.39 -1.19
CA GLY A 129 16.26 -6.32 -2.41
C GLY A 129 15.60 -5.48 -3.51
N THR A 130 16.27 -4.40 -3.89
CA THR A 130 15.78 -3.46 -4.89
C THR A 130 15.53 -4.13 -6.24
N ASP A 131 16.43 -5.02 -6.64
CA ASP A 131 16.40 -5.66 -7.96
C ASP A 131 15.19 -6.59 -8.17
N TYR A 132 14.59 -7.06 -7.08
CA TYR A 132 13.45 -7.98 -7.13
C TYR A 132 12.07 -7.31 -7.05
N LEU A 133 12.01 -6.00 -6.72
CA LEU A 133 10.73 -5.33 -6.48
C LEU A 133 9.75 -5.40 -7.65
N HIS A 134 10.26 -5.29 -8.88
CA HIS A 134 9.42 -5.37 -10.07
C HIS A 134 8.84 -6.77 -10.29
N GLU A 135 9.62 -7.81 -10.02
CA GLU A 135 9.18 -9.20 -10.14
C GLU A 135 8.17 -9.55 -9.03
N ILE A 136 8.45 -9.11 -7.80
CA ILE A 136 7.51 -9.21 -6.68
C ILE A 136 6.19 -8.52 -7.05
N GLY A 137 6.26 -7.29 -7.57
CA GLY A 137 5.08 -6.53 -7.96
C GLY A 137 4.24 -7.25 -9.01
N LYS A 138 4.84 -7.78 -10.05
CA LYS A 138 4.14 -8.53 -11.11
C LYS A 138 3.52 -9.81 -10.57
N SER A 139 4.26 -10.61 -9.80
CA SER A 139 3.77 -11.86 -9.23
C SER A 139 2.59 -11.62 -8.27
N TRP A 140 2.66 -10.56 -7.48
CA TRP A 140 1.58 -10.20 -6.55
C TRP A 140 0.34 -9.67 -7.28
N TYR A 141 0.54 -8.86 -8.32
CA TYR A 141 -0.54 -8.38 -9.18
C TYR A 141 -1.27 -9.54 -9.86
N ASP A 142 -0.54 -10.45 -10.49
CA ASP A 142 -1.10 -11.63 -11.15
C ASP A 142 -1.89 -12.51 -10.19
N TYR A 143 -1.40 -12.66 -8.95
CA TYR A 143 -2.15 -13.33 -7.89
C TYR A 143 -3.50 -12.67 -7.63
N LEU A 144 -3.55 -11.35 -7.42
CA LEU A 144 -4.80 -10.63 -7.15
C LEU A 144 -5.77 -10.70 -8.33
N VAL A 145 -5.27 -10.52 -9.56
CA VAL A 145 -6.07 -10.67 -10.79
C VAL A 145 -6.63 -12.09 -10.90
N SER A 146 -5.83 -13.12 -10.61
CA SER A 146 -6.29 -14.52 -10.63
C SER A 146 -7.39 -14.82 -9.62
N LYS A 147 -7.50 -13.99 -8.58
CA LYS A 147 -8.54 -14.05 -7.54
C LYS A 147 -9.75 -13.17 -7.84
N GLY A 148 -9.80 -12.53 -9.00
CA GLY A 148 -10.93 -11.73 -9.43
C GLY A 148 -10.90 -10.27 -8.93
N VAL A 149 -9.77 -9.78 -8.42
CA VAL A 149 -9.63 -8.35 -8.12
C VAL A 149 -9.55 -7.57 -9.43
N GLU A 150 -10.39 -6.57 -9.57
CA GLU A 150 -10.39 -5.66 -10.71
C GLU A 150 -9.53 -4.43 -10.42
N PHE A 151 -8.82 -3.95 -11.45
CA PHE A 151 -8.00 -2.75 -11.37
C PHE A 151 -8.41 -1.77 -12.47
N ILE A 152 -8.59 -0.49 -12.07
CA ILE A 152 -8.83 0.63 -12.96
C ILE A 152 -7.59 1.53 -12.89
N TRP A 153 -6.80 1.52 -13.97
CA TRP A 153 -5.51 2.20 -14.04
C TRP A 153 -5.60 3.55 -14.73
N GLU A 154 -4.57 4.39 -14.52
CA GLU A 154 -4.43 5.72 -15.12
C GLU A 154 -5.67 6.61 -14.90
N THR A 155 -6.37 6.35 -13.79
CA THR A 155 -7.68 6.90 -13.48
C THR A 155 -7.65 7.67 -12.17
N ARG A 156 -8.07 8.94 -12.24
CA ARG A 156 -8.13 9.81 -11.07
C ARG A 156 -9.52 9.76 -10.45
N VAL A 157 -9.58 9.42 -9.17
CA VAL A 157 -10.79 9.65 -8.37
C VAL A 157 -10.93 11.14 -8.11
N THR A 158 -12.09 11.67 -8.45
CA THR A 158 -12.40 13.11 -8.40
C THR A 158 -13.28 13.47 -7.22
N ASP A 159 -14.16 12.56 -6.79
CA ASP A 159 -15.05 12.76 -5.66
C ASP A 159 -15.53 11.46 -5.03
N VAL A 160 -16.07 11.56 -3.83
CA VAL A 160 -16.73 10.46 -3.10
C VAL A 160 -18.02 10.97 -2.50
N ASP A 161 -19.13 10.32 -2.83
CA ASP A 161 -20.41 10.51 -2.20
C ASP A 161 -20.64 9.40 -1.17
N PHE A 162 -20.68 9.76 0.13
CA PHE A 162 -20.92 8.82 1.20
C PHE A 162 -22.40 8.55 1.46
N GLU A 163 -23.29 9.43 0.99
CA GLU A 163 -24.75 9.25 1.13
C GLU A 163 -25.27 8.25 0.11
N ASP A 164 -24.89 8.44 -1.15
CA ASP A 164 -25.27 7.55 -2.26
C ASP A 164 -24.30 6.40 -2.45
N GLN A 165 -23.17 6.37 -1.71
CA GLN A 165 -22.11 5.35 -1.79
C GLN A 165 -21.52 5.22 -3.19
N ILE A 166 -21.15 6.36 -3.81
CA ILE A 166 -20.56 6.42 -5.15
C ILE A 166 -19.16 7.03 -5.08
N VAL A 167 -18.21 6.39 -5.77
CA VAL A 167 -16.90 6.97 -6.09
C VAL A 167 -16.96 7.50 -7.51
N TYR A 168 -16.70 8.78 -7.69
CA TYR A 168 -16.59 9.41 -8.99
C TYR A 168 -15.14 9.47 -9.45
N TYR A 169 -14.90 9.10 -10.69
CA TYR A 169 -13.56 9.09 -11.27
C TYR A 169 -13.59 9.53 -12.75
N GLU A 170 -12.44 9.86 -13.27
CA GLU A 170 -12.28 10.39 -14.61
C GLU A 170 -11.13 9.69 -15.33
N ASP A 171 -11.43 9.05 -16.45
CA ASP A 171 -10.50 8.52 -17.44
C ASP A 171 -10.68 9.19 -18.81
N GLY A 172 -11.20 10.43 -18.82
CA GLY A 172 -11.63 11.17 -19.99
C GLY A 172 -13.15 11.39 -20.04
N ILE A 173 -13.90 10.58 -19.33
CA ILE A 173 -15.35 10.73 -19.09
C ILE A 173 -15.59 10.56 -17.60
N LEU A 174 -16.47 11.38 -17.00
CA LEU A 174 -16.86 11.23 -15.61
C LEU A 174 -17.72 9.97 -15.45
N GLU A 175 -17.23 9.04 -14.65
CA GLU A 175 -17.94 7.80 -14.31
C GLU A 175 -18.17 7.69 -12.80
N GLY A 176 -19.08 6.79 -12.39
CA GLY A 176 -19.38 6.52 -10.99
C GLY A 176 -19.41 5.03 -10.69
N LEU A 177 -18.76 4.62 -9.61
CA LEU A 177 -18.72 3.23 -9.12
C LEU A 177 -19.40 3.14 -7.75
N ILE A 178 -20.46 2.32 -7.65
CA ILE A 178 -21.18 2.09 -6.39
C ILE A 178 -20.39 1.13 -5.52
N TYR A 179 -20.31 1.42 -4.21
CA TYR A 179 -19.62 0.60 -3.23
C TYR A 179 -20.45 0.33 -1.98
N ASP A 180 -20.23 -0.81 -1.33
CA ASP A 180 -20.72 -1.10 0.02
C ASP A 180 -19.70 -0.68 1.10
N LYS A 181 -18.41 -0.79 0.77
CA LYS A 181 -17.30 -0.37 1.63
C LYS A 181 -16.22 0.31 0.79
N LEU A 182 -15.63 1.35 1.37
CA LEU A 182 -14.57 2.13 0.74
C LEU A 182 -13.32 2.12 1.60
N ILE A 183 -12.16 1.88 0.99
CA ILE A 183 -10.85 1.92 1.63
C ILE A 183 -10.00 3.01 0.99
N PHE A 184 -9.52 3.96 1.80
CA PHE A 184 -8.60 5.00 1.35
C PHE A 184 -7.16 4.53 1.50
N GLY A 185 -6.48 4.29 0.39
CA GLY A 185 -5.08 3.91 0.31
C GLY A 185 -4.25 4.81 -0.61
N VAL A 186 -4.67 6.06 -0.80
CA VAL A 186 -4.16 7.00 -1.83
C VAL A 186 -2.73 7.51 -1.61
N GLY A 187 -2.12 7.25 -0.45
CA GLY A 187 -0.74 7.63 -0.17
C GLY A 187 -0.48 9.14 -0.23
N LYS A 188 0.79 9.51 -0.43
CA LYS A 188 1.22 10.92 -0.42
C LYS A 188 0.58 11.74 -1.53
N SER A 189 0.40 11.17 -2.71
CA SER A 189 -0.16 11.89 -3.87
C SER A 189 -1.63 12.26 -3.70
N GLY A 190 -2.36 11.59 -2.79
CA GLY A 190 -3.77 11.84 -2.51
C GLY A 190 -4.04 12.59 -1.21
N ILE A 191 -3.03 13.20 -0.56
CA ILE A 191 -3.21 13.88 0.73
C ILE A 191 -4.21 15.04 0.61
N ASP A 192 -4.08 15.88 -0.42
CA ASP A 192 -4.96 17.02 -0.60
C ASP A 192 -6.40 16.58 -0.85
N PHE A 193 -6.59 15.59 -1.73
CA PHE A 193 -7.89 14.96 -1.99
C PHE A 193 -8.50 14.39 -0.71
N THR A 194 -7.74 13.61 0.06
CA THR A 194 -8.24 13.03 1.31
C THR A 194 -8.61 14.12 2.32
N SER A 195 -7.78 15.16 2.45
CA SER A 195 -8.04 16.27 3.36
C SER A 195 -9.32 17.03 2.98
N GLU A 196 -9.56 17.25 1.70
CA GLU A 196 -10.80 17.89 1.19
C GLU A 196 -12.04 17.05 1.52
N ILE A 197 -11.98 15.73 1.24
CA ILE A 197 -13.07 14.81 1.56
C ILE A 197 -13.34 14.77 3.07
N MET A 198 -12.30 14.64 3.91
CA MET A 198 -12.44 14.63 5.36
C MET A 198 -13.06 15.92 5.90
N GLN A 199 -12.67 17.09 5.38
CA GLN A 199 -13.25 18.36 5.77
C GLN A 199 -14.71 18.47 5.35
N ARG A 200 -15.05 18.11 4.12
CA ARG A 200 -16.42 18.18 3.58
C ARG A 200 -17.41 17.37 4.40
N TYR A 201 -17.01 16.17 4.82
CA TYR A 201 -17.86 15.24 5.57
C TYR A 201 -17.62 15.25 7.10
N ASN A 202 -16.80 16.21 7.59
CA ASN A 202 -16.44 16.32 9.00
C ASN A 202 -15.96 14.98 9.61
N LEU A 203 -15.10 14.29 8.85
CA LEU A 203 -14.48 13.03 9.29
C LEU A 203 -13.28 13.32 10.22
N PRO A 204 -12.98 12.43 11.20
CA PRO A 204 -11.89 12.62 12.17
C PRO A 204 -10.49 12.49 11.55
#